data_30a7473b2da889cb486c2730dce97623
#
_entry.id   30a7473b2da889cb486c2730dce97623
#
_cell.length_a   1.000
_cell.length_b   1.000
_cell.length_c   1.000
_cell.angle_alpha   90.00
_cell.angle_beta   90.00
_cell.angle_gamma   90.00
#
_symmetry.space_group_name_H-M   'P 1'
#
loop_
_entity.id
_entity.type
_entity.pdbx_description
1 polymer ?
#
loop_
_entity_poly.entity_id
_entity_poly.type
_entity_poly.pdbx_seq_one_letter_code
_entity_poly.pdbx_strand_id
1 'polypeptide(L)'
;MILLTYEELLILSESESLIVKEAHIPGYGGRLYKNRIAINQALPTQAEKSCVLAEEIGHHCTTTGNILDQSDSACRKQEHLARLRAYDRRIGLSGIILGFRNHCHNLHELADCLEVSEEFLNEALGCYREKYGCYTELDGYVIMFEPHLAVVEKL
;
A
#
# COMPACT_ATOMS: atom_id res chain seq x y z
N MET A 1 3.36 -12.29 7.41
CA MET A 1 2.77 -10.93 7.24
C MET A 1 1.35 -11.10 6.76
N ILE A 2 0.39 -10.46 7.41
CA ILE A 2 -1.04 -10.54 7.09
C ILE A 2 -1.39 -9.32 6.26
N LEU A 3 -2.05 -9.54 5.13
CA LEU A 3 -2.63 -8.46 4.35
C LEU A 3 -3.79 -7.84 5.12
N LEU A 4 -3.75 -6.54 5.33
CA LEU A 4 -4.76 -5.85 6.11
C LEU A 4 -5.95 -5.44 5.23
N THR A 5 -7.14 -5.88 5.61
CA THR A 5 -8.40 -5.41 5.03
C THR A 5 -8.69 -3.98 5.47
N TYR A 6 -9.71 -3.35 4.90
CA TYR A 6 -10.14 -2.02 5.33
C TYR A 6 -10.52 -1.99 6.83
N GLU A 7 -11.23 -3.01 7.31
CA GLU A 7 -11.60 -3.13 8.73
C GLU A 7 -10.38 -3.28 9.64
N GLU A 8 -9.41 -4.09 9.24
CA GLU A 8 -8.17 -4.26 10.00
C GLU A 8 -7.32 -2.98 10.01
N LEU A 9 -7.34 -2.21 8.91
CA LEU A 9 -6.71 -0.88 8.88
C LEU A 9 -7.40 0.12 9.80
N LEU A 10 -8.73 0.05 9.95
CA LEU A 10 -9.45 0.86 10.92
C LEU A 10 -9.04 0.51 12.36
N ILE A 11 -8.93 -0.77 12.67
CA ILE A 11 -8.46 -1.25 13.99
C ILE A 11 -7.01 -0.79 14.24
N LEU A 12 -6.13 -0.91 13.24
CA LEU A 12 -4.76 -0.42 13.32
C LEU A 12 -4.74 1.09 13.60
N SER A 13 -5.58 1.85 12.93
CA SER A 13 -5.69 3.30 13.12
C SER A 13 -6.05 3.65 14.56
N GLU A 14 -7.00 2.94 15.16
CA GLU A 14 -7.38 3.13 16.55
C GLU A 14 -6.20 2.86 17.51
N SER A 15 -5.42 1.81 17.24
CA SER A 15 -4.24 1.49 18.06
C SER A 15 -3.14 2.57 17.98
N GLU A 16 -3.11 3.31 16.88
CA GLU A 16 -2.19 4.45 16.68
C GLU A 16 -2.82 5.79 17.08
N SER A 17 -3.96 5.78 17.76
CA SER A 17 -4.71 6.97 18.19
C SER A 17 -5.15 7.88 17.04
N LEU A 18 -5.40 7.28 15.88
CA LEU A 18 -5.94 7.96 14.71
C LEU A 18 -7.45 7.89 14.70
N ILE A 19 -8.08 8.98 14.30
CA ILE A 19 -9.54 9.07 14.13
C ILE A 19 -9.83 9.03 12.63
N VAL A 20 -10.47 7.97 12.17
CA VAL A 20 -10.84 7.79 10.77
C VAL A 20 -12.33 7.98 10.59
N LYS A 21 -12.72 8.82 9.63
CA LYS A 21 -14.13 9.03 9.26
C LYS A 21 -14.29 9.08 7.75
N GLU A 22 -15.37 8.50 7.27
CA GLU A 22 -15.80 8.69 5.89
C GLU A 22 -16.58 10.00 5.78
N ALA A 23 -16.25 10.82 4.78
CA ALA A 23 -16.83 12.12 4.58
C ALA A 23 -16.88 12.49 3.09
N HIS A 24 -17.66 13.50 2.77
CA HIS A 24 -17.66 14.07 1.42
C HIS A 24 -16.46 14.99 1.25
N ILE A 25 -15.48 14.57 0.42
CA ILE A 25 -14.26 15.34 0.14
C ILE A 25 -14.05 15.45 -1.37
N PRO A 26 -14.65 16.45 -2.02
CA PRO A 26 -14.53 16.61 -3.47
C PRO A 26 -13.06 16.75 -3.90
N GLY A 27 -12.67 15.98 -4.92
CA GLY A 27 -11.33 16.06 -5.52
C GLY A 27 -10.22 15.30 -4.81
N TYR A 28 -10.52 14.61 -3.69
CA TYR A 28 -9.54 13.85 -2.92
C TYR A 28 -10.08 12.47 -2.54
N GLY A 29 -9.22 11.44 -2.58
CA GLY A 29 -9.56 10.11 -2.04
C GLY A 29 -9.55 10.10 -0.52
N GLY A 30 -8.57 10.76 0.08
CA GLY A 30 -8.44 10.92 1.53
C GLY A 30 -7.63 12.14 1.89
N ARG A 31 -7.69 12.53 3.15
CA ARG A 31 -6.89 13.62 3.72
C ARG A 31 -6.51 13.32 5.16
N LEU A 32 -5.27 13.63 5.47
CA LEU A 32 -4.75 13.59 6.84
C LEU A 32 -4.60 15.01 7.39
N TYR A 33 -5.10 15.22 8.60
CA TYR A 33 -4.83 16.43 9.37
C TYR A 33 -4.57 16.05 10.83
N LYS A 34 -3.35 16.25 11.29
CA LYS A 34 -2.88 15.82 12.62
C LYS A 34 -3.11 14.32 12.81
N ASN A 35 -4.02 13.93 13.72
CA ASN A 35 -4.39 12.55 13.98
C ASN A 35 -5.77 12.17 13.39
N ARG A 36 -6.27 12.95 12.43
CA ARG A 36 -7.57 12.71 11.80
C ARG A 36 -7.40 12.40 10.33
N ILE A 37 -7.99 11.29 9.93
CA ILE A 37 -8.05 10.85 8.53
C ILE A 37 -9.50 10.92 8.05
N ALA A 38 -9.73 11.62 6.95
CA ALA A 38 -10.99 11.59 6.24
C ALA A 38 -10.83 10.74 4.98
N ILE A 39 -11.74 9.78 4.79
CA ILE A 39 -11.83 8.95 3.58
C ILE A 39 -13.03 9.40 2.77
N ASN A 40 -12.86 9.59 1.46
CA ASN A 40 -13.95 9.99 0.61
C ASN A 40 -15.01 8.89 0.53
N GLN A 41 -16.21 9.19 1.03
CA GLN A 41 -17.33 8.25 1.00
C GLN A 41 -17.80 7.90 -0.42
N ALA A 42 -17.43 8.69 -1.41
CA ALA A 42 -17.78 8.45 -2.82
C ALA A 42 -16.85 7.43 -3.51
N LEU A 43 -15.81 6.95 -2.85
CA LEU A 43 -14.97 5.86 -3.39
C LEU A 43 -15.83 4.61 -3.59
N PRO A 44 -15.85 4.03 -4.80
CA PRO A 44 -16.84 3.03 -5.16
C PRO A 44 -16.64 1.66 -4.51
N THR A 45 -15.42 1.33 -4.10
CA THR A 45 -15.08 -0.01 -3.59
C THR A 45 -14.34 0.05 -2.25
N GLN A 46 -14.48 -1.03 -1.47
CA GLN A 46 -13.69 -1.22 -0.25
C GLN A 46 -12.18 -1.34 -0.56
N ALA A 47 -11.84 -1.92 -1.72
CA ALA A 47 -10.46 -1.99 -2.17
C ALA A 47 -9.83 -0.59 -2.30
N GLU A 48 -10.51 0.34 -2.94
CA GLU A 48 -10.04 1.72 -3.07
C GLU A 48 -9.97 2.44 -1.73
N LYS A 49 -10.96 2.28 -0.88
CA LYS A 49 -10.94 2.84 0.49
C LYS A 49 -9.78 2.30 1.31
N SER A 50 -9.49 1.01 1.21
CA SER A 50 -8.36 0.40 1.93
C SER A 50 -7.01 0.93 1.43
N CYS A 51 -6.85 1.12 0.13
CA CYS A 51 -5.63 1.70 -0.44
C CYS A 51 -5.41 3.13 0.05
N VAL A 52 -6.44 3.97 0.00
CA VAL A 52 -6.38 5.36 0.47
C VAL A 52 -6.08 5.41 1.98
N LEU A 53 -6.76 4.61 2.79
CA LEU A 53 -6.51 4.57 4.23
C LEU A 53 -5.07 4.15 4.54
N ALA A 54 -4.54 3.14 3.86
CA ALA A 54 -3.15 2.72 4.03
C ALA A 54 -2.16 3.84 3.69
N GLU A 55 -2.41 4.61 2.63
CA GLU A 55 -1.60 5.79 2.26
C GLU A 55 -1.64 6.85 3.35
N GLU A 56 -2.82 7.20 3.87
CA GLU A 56 -2.96 8.23 4.90
C GLU A 56 -2.31 7.81 6.24
N ILE A 57 -2.40 6.53 6.61
CA ILE A 57 -1.66 5.99 7.76
C ILE A 57 -0.15 6.08 7.50
N GLY A 58 0.30 5.76 6.29
CA GLY A 58 1.69 5.91 5.88
C GLY A 58 2.17 7.35 6.01
N HIS A 59 1.40 8.32 5.57
CA HIS A 59 1.69 9.75 5.73
C HIS A 59 1.81 10.13 7.20
N HIS A 60 0.88 9.69 8.05
CA HIS A 60 0.96 9.94 9.49
C HIS A 60 2.25 9.41 10.10
N CYS A 61 2.62 8.17 9.80
CA CYS A 61 3.83 7.53 10.33
C CYS A 61 5.12 8.23 9.88
N THR A 62 5.15 8.80 8.68
CA THR A 62 6.35 9.44 8.13
C THR A 62 6.47 10.92 8.49
N THR A 63 5.36 11.61 8.75
CA THR A 63 5.36 13.06 9.04
C THR A 63 5.48 13.39 10.53
N THR A 64 5.21 12.46 11.43
CA THR A 64 5.30 12.69 12.89
C THR A 64 6.71 12.94 13.39
N GLY A 65 7.76 12.70 12.60
CA GLY A 65 9.16 12.86 12.98
C GLY A 65 9.84 14.12 12.50
N ASN A 66 9.28 14.89 11.54
CA ASN A 66 10.05 15.98 10.94
C ASN A 66 9.20 17.04 10.26
N ILE A 67 8.57 17.91 11.05
CA ILE A 67 7.71 19.00 10.56
C ILE A 67 8.52 20.20 10.03
N LEU A 68 9.84 20.21 10.22
CA LEU A 68 10.67 21.41 10.01
C LEU A 68 11.42 21.45 8.67
N ASP A 69 11.52 20.35 7.95
CA ASP A 69 12.18 20.33 6.66
C ASP A 69 11.16 20.33 5.52
N GLN A 70 10.89 21.53 4.99
CA GLN A 70 9.93 21.75 3.89
C GLN A 70 10.59 21.85 2.53
N SER A 71 11.80 21.33 2.35
CA SER A 71 12.41 21.27 1.02
C SER A 71 11.65 20.30 0.11
N ASP A 72 11.51 20.64 -1.17
CA ASP A 72 10.82 19.80 -2.16
C ASP A 72 11.39 18.37 -2.23
N SER A 73 12.70 18.21 -1.99
CA SER A 73 13.34 16.91 -1.99
C SER A 73 13.01 16.09 -0.76
N ALA A 74 12.91 16.72 0.43
CA ALA A 74 12.51 16.06 1.66
C ALA A 74 11.03 15.66 1.61
N CYS A 75 10.15 16.52 1.10
CA CYS A 75 8.75 16.20 0.89
C CYS A 75 8.56 15.00 -0.05
N ARG A 76 9.30 14.94 -1.15
CA ARG A 76 9.25 13.81 -2.10
C ARG A 76 9.74 12.50 -1.47
N LYS A 77 10.77 12.55 -0.63
CA LYS A 77 11.26 11.38 0.10
C LYS A 77 10.23 10.88 1.10
N GLN A 78 9.60 11.79 1.85
CA GLN A 78 8.56 11.44 2.81
C GLN A 78 7.35 10.82 2.12
N GLU A 79 6.92 11.39 0.99
CA GLU A 79 5.79 10.86 0.23
C GLU A 79 6.11 9.48 -0.35
N HIS A 80 7.32 9.30 -0.89
CA HIS A 80 7.77 7.99 -1.36
C HIS A 80 7.76 6.93 -0.25
N LEU A 81 8.26 7.27 0.95
CA LEU A 81 8.23 6.38 2.11
C LEU A 81 6.81 6.07 2.56
N ALA A 82 5.92 7.05 2.56
CA ALA A 82 4.51 6.86 2.92
C ALA A 82 3.83 5.87 1.95
N ARG A 83 4.05 6.04 0.66
CA ARG A 83 3.52 5.14 -0.38
C ARG A 83 4.10 3.73 -0.24
N LEU A 84 5.40 3.61 -0.03
CA LEU A 84 6.04 2.31 0.15
C LEU A 84 5.47 1.56 1.35
N ARG A 85 5.21 2.25 2.47
CA ARG A 85 4.55 1.66 3.64
C ARG A 85 3.11 1.22 3.34
N ALA A 86 2.37 2.02 2.57
CA ALA A 86 1.02 1.65 2.12
C ALA A 86 1.05 0.38 1.26
N TYR A 87 1.98 0.29 0.33
CA TYR A 87 2.15 -0.90 -0.52
C TYR A 87 2.53 -2.13 0.31
N ASP A 88 3.45 -1.99 1.26
CA ASP A 88 3.86 -3.09 2.13
C ASP A 88 2.73 -3.58 3.05
N ARG A 89 1.85 -2.69 3.50
CA ARG A 89 0.68 -3.05 4.30
C ARG A 89 -0.40 -3.77 3.50
N ARG A 90 -0.59 -3.36 2.25
CA ARG A 90 -1.67 -3.89 1.41
C ARG A 90 -1.25 -5.03 0.50
N ILE A 91 0.00 -5.08 0.14
CA ILE A 91 0.54 -6.07 -0.80
C ILE A 91 1.71 -6.79 -0.15
N GLY A 92 2.86 -6.12 -0.04
CA GLY A 92 4.11 -6.71 0.40
C GLY A 92 4.60 -7.85 -0.49
N LEU A 93 5.76 -8.33 -0.25
CA LEU A 93 6.28 -9.51 -0.95
C LEU A 93 5.43 -10.74 -0.62
N SER A 94 4.91 -10.82 0.61
CA SER A 94 4.02 -11.91 1.05
C SER A 94 2.71 -11.96 0.26
N GLY A 95 2.17 -10.80 -0.10
CA GLY A 95 0.96 -10.72 -0.93
C GLY A 95 1.20 -11.24 -2.35
N ILE A 96 2.34 -10.93 -2.93
CA ILE A 96 2.73 -11.45 -4.25
C ILE A 96 2.86 -12.98 -4.20
N ILE A 97 3.47 -13.52 -3.16
CA ILE A 97 3.58 -14.97 -2.95
C ILE A 97 2.19 -15.60 -2.75
N LEU A 98 1.32 -14.95 -2.00
CA LEU A 98 -0.07 -15.40 -1.81
C LEU A 98 -0.81 -15.50 -3.14
N GLY A 99 -0.67 -14.50 -4.01
CA GLY A 99 -1.23 -14.53 -5.36
C GLY A 99 -0.72 -15.69 -6.19
N PHE A 100 0.56 -15.98 -6.13
CA PHE A 100 1.15 -17.15 -6.78
C PHE A 100 0.53 -18.47 -6.25
N ARG A 101 0.41 -18.59 -4.93
CA ARG A 101 -0.21 -19.78 -4.29
C ARG A 101 -1.69 -19.94 -4.68
N ASN A 102 -2.38 -18.84 -4.90
CA ASN A 102 -3.79 -18.82 -5.33
C ASN A 102 -3.95 -18.91 -6.85
N HIS A 103 -2.88 -19.22 -7.56
CA HIS A 103 -2.88 -19.40 -9.02
C HIS A 103 -3.38 -18.16 -9.80
N CYS A 104 -3.06 -16.96 -9.33
CA CYS A 104 -3.30 -15.74 -10.10
C CYS A 104 -2.38 -15.69 -11.33
N HIS A 105 -2.98 -15.53 -12.51
CA HIS A 105 -2.26 -15.59 -13.79
C HIS A 105 -1.94 -14.23 -14.39
N ASN A 106 -2.55 -13.16 -13.89
CA ASN A 106 -2.38 -11.81 -14.41
C ASN A 106 -2.57 -10.77 -13.30
N LEU A 107 -2.29 -9.50 -13.63
CA LEU A 107 -2.40 -8.39 -12.69
C LEU A 107 -3.83 -8.20 -12.17
N HIS A 108 -4.83 -8.39 -13.01
CA HIS A 108 -6.22 -8.27 -12.62
C HIS A 108 -6.59 -9.28 -11.52
N GLU A 109 -6.28 -10.55 -11.76
CA GLU A 109 -6.53 -11.62 -10.78
C GLU A 109 -5.74 -11.40 -9.48
N LEU A 110 -4.50 -10.92 -9.58
CA LEU A 110 -3.69 -10.60 -8.41
C LEU A 110 -4.28 -9.43 -7.62
N ALA A 111 -4.70 -8.38 -8.30
CA ALA A 111 -5.35 -7.23 -7.66
C ALA A 111 -6.64 -7.65 -6.94
N ASP A 112 -7.48 -8.45 -7.57
CA ASP A 112 -8.70 -8.99 -6.96
C ASP A 112 -8.38 -9.87 -5.74
N CYS A 113 -7.40 -10.75 -5.85
CA CYS A 113 -6.95 -11.61 -4.74
C CYS A 113 -6.48 -10.79 -3.53
N LEU A 114 -5.81 -9.68 -3.77
CA LEU A 114 -5.26 -8.80 -2.74
C LEU A 114 -6.22 -7.69 -2.30
N GLU A 115 -7.38 -7.61 -2.93
CA GLU A 115 -8.38 -6.56 -2.66
C GLU A 115 -7.82 -5.15 -2.81
N VAL A 116 -7.05 -4.94 -3.87
CA VAL A 116 -6.50 -3.63 -4.25
C VAL A 116 -6.90 -3.30 -5.68
N SER A 117 -6.79 -2.02 -6.08
CA SER A 117 -6.96 -1.65 -7.48
C SER A 117 -5.75 -2.07 -8.31
N GLU A 118 -5.94 -2.29 -9.61
CA GLU A 118 -4.84 -2.60 -10.52
C GLU A 118 -3.82 -1.44 -10.58
N GLU A 119 -4.30 -0.21 -10.52
CA GLU A 119 -3.44 0.98 -10.48
C GLU A 119 -2.53 0.97 -9.25
N PHE A 120 -3.10 0.74 -8.07
CA PHE A 120 -2.34 0.63 -6.83
C PHE A 120 -1.30 -0.51 -6.90
N LEU A 121 -1.68 -1.66 -7.44
CA LEU A 121 -0.77 -2.79 -7.63
C LEU A 121 0.37 -2.45 -8.59
N ASN A 122 0.08 -1.82 -9.72
CA ASN A 122 1.10 -1.41 -10.69
C ASN A 122 2.10 -0.41 -10.09
N GLU A 123 1.63 0.57 -9.35
CA GLU A 123 2.48 1.53 -8.64
C GLU A 123 3.37 0.83 -7.60
N ALA A 124 2.79 -0.09 -6.83
CA ALA A 124 3.54 -0.88 -5.85
C ALA A 124 4.66 -1.71 -6.51
N LEU A 125 4.36 -2.38 -7.62
CA LEU A 125 5.35 -3.16 -8.37
C LEU A 125 6.47 -2.27 -8.92
N GLY A 126 6.15 -1.06 -9.37
CA GLY A 126 7.14 -0.06 -9.76
C GLY A 126 8.08 0.31 -8.61
N CYS A 127 7.53 0.57 -7.43
CA CYS A 127 8.32 0.87 -6.22
C CYS A 127 9.18 -0.32 -5.78
N TYR A 128 8.65 -1.53 -5.84
CA TYR A 128 9.42 -2.74 -5.50
C TYR A 128 10.56 -3.00 -6.48
N ARG A 129 10.35 -2.73 -7.76
CA ARG A 129 11.41 -2.81 -8.76
C ARG A 129 12.54 -1.83 -8.47
N GLU A 130 12.23 -0.62 -8.08
CA GLU A 130 13.22 0.37 -7.65
C GLU A 130 13.96 -0.06 -6.37
N LYS A 131 13.23 -0.62 -5.40
CA LYS A 131 13.78 -1.04 -4.10
C LYS A 131 14.61 -2.30 -4.18
N TYR A 132 14.12 -3.33 -4.87
CA TYR A 132 14.73 -4.68 -4.88
C TYR A 132 15.51 -4.99 -6.15
N GLY A 133 15.35 -4.20 -7.22
CA GLY A 133 15.97 -4.49 -8.52
C GLY A 133 15.22 -5.54 -9.31
N CYS A 134 15.94 -6.38 -10.04
CA CYS A 134 15.34 -7.38 -10.93
C CYS A 134 14.59 -8.47 -10.20
N TYR A 135 15.05 -8.87 -9.01
CA TYR A 135 14.43 -9.91 -8.20
C TYR A 135 14.77 -9.77 -6.71
N THR A 136 14.01 -10.45 -5.89
CA THR A 136 14.28 -10.63 -4.46
C THR A 136 13.80 -12.01 -4.00
N GLU A 137 14.15 -12.39 -2.80
CA GLU A 137 13.79 -13.69 -2.22
C GLU A 137 13.07 -13.52 -0.88
N LEU A 138 12.08 -14.34 -0.65
CA LEU A 138 11.36 -14.40 0.62
C LEU A 138 10.75 -15.81 0.82
N ASP A 139 10.95 -16.39 2.00
CA ASP A 139 10.31 -17.65 2.43
C ASP A 139 10.41 -18.82 1.44
N GLY A 140 11.55 -18.96 0.79
CA GLY A 140 11.77 -20.03 -0.19
C GLY A 140 11.24 -19.72 -1.60
N TYR A 141 10.82 -18.50 -1.84
CA TYR A 141 10.38 -18.04 -3.16
C TYR A 141 11.33 -17.00 -3.72
N VAL A 142 11.46 -17.00 -5.04
CA VAL A 142 12.11 -15.94 -5.81
C VAL A 142 11.02 -15.14 -6.49
N ILE A 143 10.98 -13.84 -6.23
CA ILE A 143 10.06 -12.90 -6.85
C ILE A 143 10.84 -12.08 -7.88
N MET A 144 10.50 -12.21 -9.13
CA MET A 144 11.12 -11.48 -10.24
C MET A 144 10.24 -10.31 -10.61
N PHE A 145 10.84 -9.12 -10.74
CA PHE A 145 10.15 -7.90 -11.18
C PHE A 145 10.48 -7.54 -12.63
N GLU A 146 11.59 -8.04 -13.13
CA GLU A 146 12.07 -7.81 -14.51
C GLU A 146 12.31 -9.15 -15.23
N PRO A 147 11.95 -9.29 -16.50
CA PRO A 147 11.28 -8.31 -17.38
C PRO A 147 9.79 -8.16 -17.09
N HIS A 148 9.19 -9.06 -16.32
CA HIS A 148 7.80 -9.04 -15.86
C HIS A 148 7.69 -9.76 -14.51
N LEU A 149 6.59 -9.53 -13.82
CA LEU A 149 6.36 -10.17 -12.53
C LEU A 149 6.26 -11.70 -12.69
N ALA A 150 7.08 -12.41 -11.94
CA ALA A 150 7.05 -13.86 -11.85
C ALA A 150 7.46 -14.32 -10.46
N VAL A 151 6.91 -15.43 -10.01
CA VAL A 151 7.26 -16.05 -8.72
C VAL A 151 7.65 -17.50 -8.97
N VAL A 152 8.78 -17.90 -8.41
CA VAL A 152 9.31 -19.27 -8.52
C VAL A 152 9.58 -19.80 -7.12
N GLU A 153 9.08 -20.99 -6.82
CA GLU A 153 9.40 -21.69 -5.58
C GLU A 153 10.75 -22.37 -5.70
N LYS A 154 11.60 -22.19 -4.71
CA LYS A 154 12.89 -22.91 -4.64
C LYS A 154 12.66 -24.36 -4.24
N LEU A 155 13.33 -25.26 -4.91
CA LEU A 155 13.33 -26.69 -4.58
C LEU A 155 14.22 -26.97 -3.37
#